data_03c732994ff987c208a5f550f7f7a23a
#
_entry.id   03c732994ff987c208a5f550f7f7a23a
#
_cell.length_a   1.000
_cell.length_b   1.000
_cell.length_c   1.000
_cell.angle_alpha   90.00
_cell.angle_beta   90.00
_cell.angle_gamma   90.00
#
_symmetry.space_group_name_H-M   'P 1'
#
loop_
_entity.id
_entity.type
_entity.pdbx_description
1 polymer ?
#
loop_
_entity_poly.entity_id
_entity_poly.type
_entity_poly.pdbx_seq_one_letter_code
_entity_poly.pdbx_strand_id
1 'polypeptide(L)'
;NTEKLPGGLAGLSERIHAMGMKFGIWVEPEMVSENSELYRAHPDYAVTVPGTEPARGRNQLLLDLTREEVQEYLIREMTGVFTRSRADYVKWDMNRNFSDYYSQALPAEEQGVFAHRYVLGLYRVIRELTERFPKILFEGCASGGNRFDLGMLCYMPQIWASDCTDTLQRARIQNGYSYGYPQSVLGAHVSASPNHQTLRRIPLESRFAIACAGVLGYECNLSDLSAGELAEIREEVKLYKEWREILQFGQFYRLKGHAAKGRFDT
;
A
#
# COMPACT_ATOMS: atom_id res chain seq x y z
N ASN A 1 -21.79 0.34 0.45
CA ASN A 1 -22.76 -0.19 -0.51
C ASN A 1 -23.42 -1.44 0.08
N THR A 2 -24.68 -1.28 0.53
CA THR A 2 -25.45 -2.35 1.19
C THR A 2 -25.88 -3.48 0.24
N GLU A 3 -25.92 -3.25 -1.06
CA GLU A 3 -26.14 -4.29 -2.06
C GLU A 3 -24.97 -5.28 -2.15
N LYS A 4 -23.74 -4.75 -2.24
CA LYS A 4 -22.53 -5.59 -2.34
C LYS A 4 -22.15 -6.20 -1.00
N LEU A 5 -22.38 -5.49 0.09
CA LEU A 5 -22.02 -5.89 1.45
C LEU A 5 -23.21 -5.68 2.40
N PRO A 6 -24.24 -6.54 2.37
CA PRO A 6 -25.43 -6.39 3.21
C PRO A 6 -25.13 -6.34 4.71
N GLY A 7 -24.11 -7.09 5.17
CA GLY A 7 -23.62 -7.09 6.56
C GLY A 7 -22.55 -6.03 6.85
N GLY A 8 -22.23 -5.16 5.87
CA GLY A 8 -21.13 -4.20 5.97
C GLY A 8 -19.75 -4.86 6.10
N LEU A 9 -18.74 -4.04 6.41
CA LEU A 9 -17.38 -4.54 6.63
C LEU A 9 -17.28 -5.45 7.86
N ALA A 10 -18.06 -5.19 8.91
CA ALA A 10 -18.11 -6.03 10.10
C ALA A 10 -18.55 -7.45 9.78
N GLY A 11 -19.67 -7.61 9.06
CA GLY A 11 -20.18 -8.92 8.67
C GLY A 11 -19.23 -9.68 7.73
N LEU A 12 -18.50 -8.96 6.86
CA LEU A 12 -17.48 -9.57 6.00
C LEU A 12 -16.28 -10.05 6.84
N SER A 13 -15.76 -9.21 7.73
CA SER A 13 -14.62 -9.58 8.57
C SER A 13 -14.95 -10.75 9.52
N GLU A 14 -16.15 -10.79 10.09
CA GLU A 14 -16.62 -11.91 10.92
C GLU A 14 -16.60 -13.24 10.15
N ARG A 15 -17.06 -13.24 8.90
CA ARG A 15 -17.03 -14.44 8.06
C ARG A 15 -15.61 -14.89 7.74
N ILE A 16 -14.69 -13.95 7.49
CA ILE A 16 -13.28 -14.24 7.21
C ILE A 16 -12.60 -14.79 8.47
N HIS A 17 -12.85 -14.17 9.63
CA HIS A 17 -12.32 -14.67 10.92
C HIS A 17 -12.86 -16.05 11.25
N ALA A 18 -14.13 -16.35 10.97
CA ALA A 18 -14.71 -17.68 11.19
C ALA A 18 -14.05 -18.76 10.32
N MET A 19 -13.39 -18.41 9.21
CA MET A 19 -12.57 -19.31 8.41
C MET A 19 -11.13 -19.44 8.91
N GLY A 20 -10.78 -18.81 10.04
CA GLY A 20 -9.42 -18.82 10.59
C GLY A 20 -8.44 -17.90 9.85
N MET A 21 -8.93 -16.98 9.03
CA MET A 21 -8.13 -16.00 8.28
C MET A 21 -8.18 -14.63 8.95
N LYS A 22 -7.22 -13.79 8.63
CA LYS A 22 -7.20 -12.37 9.00
C LYS A 22 -7.86 -11.52 7.93
N PHE A 23 -8.49 -10.43 8.34
CA PHE A 23 -9.17 -9.50 7.45
C PHE A 23 -8.32 -8.25 7.20
N GLY A 24 -8.11 -7.91 5.92
CA GLY A 24 -7.41 -6.69 5.51
C GLY A 24 -8.28 -5.76 4.69
N ILE A 25 -8.02 -4.45 4.80
CA ILE A 25 -8.66 -3.42 3.98
C ILE A 25 -7.62 -2.50 3.34
N TRP A 26 -7.98 -2.00 2.16
CA TRP A 26 -7.27 -0.92 1.49
C TRP A 26 -7.96 0.41 1.78
N VAL A 27 -7.19 1.44 2.09
CA VAL A 27 -7.66 2.81 2.31
C VAL A 27 -6.76 3.82 1.60
N GLU A 28 -7.35 4.92 1.14
CA GLU A 28 -6.66 6.06 0.52
C GLU A 28 -7.17 7.36 1.14
N PRO A 29 -6.85 7.65 2.42
CA PRO A 29 -7.54 8.70 3.16
C PRO A 29 -6.96 10.09 2.97
N GLU A 30 -5.84 10.27 2.30
CA GLU A 30 -5.18 11.57 2.10
C GLU A 30 -5.80 12.41 0.98
N MET A 31 -6.85 11.88 0.33
CA MET A 31 -7.51 12.54 -0.80
C MET A 31 -9.00 12.71 -0.55
N VAL A 32 -9.59 13.70 -1.21
CA VAL A 32 -11.02 14.04 -1.09
C VAL A 32 -11.64 14.28 -2.46
N SER A 33 -12.84 13.74 -2.67
CA SER A 33 -13.65 14.03 -3.85
C SER A 33 -14.47 15.29 -3.64
N GLU A 34 -14.55 16.15 -4.66
CA GLU A 34 -15.30 17.41 -4.58
C GLU A 34 -16.82 17.21 -4.38
N ASN A 35 -17.36 16.07 -4.77
CA ASN A 35 -18.75 15.73 -4.52
C ASN A 35 -18.99 14.97 -3.19
N SER A 36 -17.98 14.88 -2.31
CA SER A 36 -18.13 14.27 -0.99
C SER A 36 -18.77 15.23 0.02
N GLU A 37 -19.33 14.67 1.09
CA GLU A 37 -19.85 15.48 2.21
C GLU A 37 -18.74 16.26 2.91
N LEU A 38 -17.56 15.67 3.05
CA LEU A 38 -16.40 16.33 3.62
C LEU A 38 -16.03 17.59 2.86
N TYR A 39 -15.91 17.51 1.55
CA TYR A 39 -15.53 18.68 0.74
C TYR A 39 -16.62 19.76 0.74
N ARG A 40 -17.91 19.36 0.70
CA ARG A 40 -19.00 20.33 0.81
C ARG A 40 -19.04 21.07 2.15
N ALA A 41 -18.68 20.37 3.23
CA ALA A 41 -18.63 20.97 4.57
C ALA A 41 -17.34 21.78 4.80
N HIS A 42 -16.23 21.33 4.25
CA HIS A 42 -14.90 21.88 4.49
C HIS A 42 -14.09 21.93 3.17
N PRO A 43 -14.43 22.78 2.21
CA PRO A 43 -13.65 22.93 0.97
C PRO A 43 -12.23 23.44 1.25
N ASP A 44 -12.03 24.15 2.34
CA ASP A 44 -10.75 24.66 2.82
C ASP A 44 -9.79 23.58 3.36
N TYR A 45 -10.27 22.34 3.55
CA TYR A 45 -9.41 21.20 3.92
C TYR A 45 -8.59 20.67 2.74
N ALA A 46 -8.97 21.02 1.51
CA ALA A 46 -8.22 20.62 0.33
C ALA A 46 -7.07 21.60 0.03
N VAL A 47 -5.95 21.03 -0.39
CA VAL A 47 -4.83 21.83 -0.93
C VAL A 47 -5.27 22.55 -2.21
N THR A 48 -5.29 23.87 -2.15
CA THR A 48 -5.67 24.72 -3.29
C THR A 48 -4.87 26.01 -3.27
N VAL A 49 -4.39 26.44 -4.44
CA VAL A 49 -3.72 27.73 -4.58
C VAL A 49 -4.76 28.79 -4.93
N PRO A 50 -4.87 29.89 -4.16
CA PRO A 50 -5.85 30.94 -4.42
C PRO A 50 -5.73 31.51 -5.85
N GLY A 51 -6.86 31.65 -6.51
CA GLY A 51 -6.92 32.20 -7.87
C GLY A 51 -6.54 31.23 -8.99
N THR A 52 -6.31 29.96 -8.68
CA THR A 52 -6.06 28.92 -9.69
C THR A 52 -7.10 27.80 -9.59
N GLU A 53 -7.29 27.06 -10.69
CA GLU A 53 -8.04 25.82 -10.64
C GLU A 53 -7.27 24.77 -9.82
N PRO A 54 -7.93 24.06 -8.90
CA PRO A 54 -7.29 23.03 -8.11
C PRO A 54 -6.72 21.90 -8.98
N ALA A 55 -5.50 21.47 -8.69
CA ALA A 55 -4.92 20.34 -9.37
C ALA A 55 -5.60 19.04 -8.94
N ARG A 56 -6.23 18.35 -9.87
CA ARG A 56 -6.91 17.07 -9.64
C ARG A 56 -6.04 15.89 -10.06
N GLY A 57 -6.00 14.87 -9.21
CA GLY A 57 -5.49 13.57 -9.59
C GLY A 57 -6.56 12.51 -9.38
N ARG A 58 -6.88 11.69 -10.39
CA ARG A 58 -7.96 10.69 -10.33
C ARG A 58 -9.32 11.26 -9.91
N ASN A 59 -9.62 12.50 -10.34
CA ASN A 59 -10.81 13.27 -9.94
C ASN A 59 -10.91 13.56 -8.41
N GLN A 60 -9.79 13.63 -7.73
CA GLN A 60 -9.69 13.92 -6.31
C GLN A 60 -8.69 15.06 -6.05
N LEU A 61 -8.89 15.73 -4.93
CA LEU A 61 -7.99 16.75 -4.39
C LEU A 61 -7.20 16.16 -3.22
N LEU A 62 -6.06 16.76 -2.93
CA LEU A 62 -5.24 16.40 -1.77
C LEU A 62 -5.80 17.09 -0.52
N LEU A 63 -5.90 16.37 0.59
CA LEU A 63 -6.19 16.97 1.90
C LEU A 63 -4.94 17.65 2.45
N ASP A 64 -5.12 18.81 3.06
CA ASP A 64 -4.03 19.60 3.65
C ASP A 64 -3.64 19.09 5.04
N LEU A 65 -2.68 18.16 5.09
CA LEU A 65 -2.18 17.62 6.36
C LEU A 65 -1.27 18.58 7.15
N THR A 66 -1.04 19.80 6.67
CA THR A 66 -0.41 20.84 7.50
C THR A 66 -1.38 21.37 8.57
N ARG A 67 -2.70 21.13 8.39
CA ARG A 67 -3.78 21.55 9.28
C ARG A 67 -4.08 20.51 10.33
N GLU A 68 -4.10 20.94 11.58
CA GLU A 68 -4.37 20.04 12.72
C GLU A 68 -5.80 19.45 12.65
N GLU A 69 -6.78 20.25 12.27
CA GLU A 69 -8.18 19.83 12.15
C GLU A 69 -8.38 18.75 11.07
N VAL A 70 -7.58 18.75 10.00
CA VAL A 70 -7.59 17.71 8.98
C VAL A 70 -6.96 16.42 9.51
N GLN A 71 -5.86 16.54 10.26
CA GLN A 71 -5.23 15.40 10.91
C GLN A 71 -6.20 14.74 11.92
N GLU A 72 -6.86 15.53 12.78
CA GLU A 72 -7.86 15.04 13.75
C GLU A 72 -9.06 14.38 13.05
N TYR A 73 -9.51 14.95 11.94
CA TYR A 73 -10.56 14.35 11.13
C TYR A 73 -10.14 12.95 10.66
N LEU A 74 -8.96 12.81 10.07
CA LEU A 74 -8.47 11.52 9.58
C LEU A 74 -8.27 10.50 10.70
N ILE A 75 -7.70 10.90 11.83
CA ILE A 75 -7.52 10.04 12.99
C ILE A 75 -8.88 9.52 13.47
N ARG A 76 -9.89 10.38 13.59
CA ARG A 76 -11.24 10.02 14.02
C ARG A 76 -11.92 9.05 13.03
N GLU A 77 -11.93 9.39 11.75
CA GLU A 77 -12.61 8.59 10.72
C GLU A 77 -11.96 7.22 10.55
N MET A 78 -10.62 7.18 10.47
CA MET A 78 -9.91 5.90 10.34
C MET A 78 -10.03 5.05 11.61
N THR A 79 -10.02 5.65 12.80
CA THR A 79 -10.33 4.94 14.05
C THR A 79 -11.71 4.28 13.95
N GLY A 80 -12.72 5.01 13.47
CA GLY A 80 -14.06 4.47 13.26
C GLY A 80 -14.10 3.32 12.24
N VAL A 81 -13.38 3.45 11.12
CA VAL A 81 -13.31 2.41 10.09
C VAL A 81 -12.65 1.15 10.63
N PHE A 82 -11.48 1.26 11.27
CA PHE A 82 -10.72 0.11 11.76
C PHE A 82 -11.44 -0.62 12.91
N THR A 83 -12.07 0.15 13.80
CA THR A 83 -12.90 -0.43 14.89
C THR A 83 -14.09 -1.22 14.34
N ARG A 84 -14.86 -0.62 13.42
CA ARG A 84 -16.05 -1.29 12.86
C ARG A 84 -15.70 -2.47 11.96
N SER A 85 -14.61 -2.39 11.19
CA SER A 85 -14.19 -3.46 10.29
C SER A 85 -13.47 -4.60 11.00
N ARG A 86 -12.96 -4.37 12.22
CA ARG A 86 -12.08 -5.31 12.92
C ARG A 86 -10.92 -5.78 12.04
N ALA A 87 -10.32 -4.84 11.30
CA ALA A 87 -9.22 -5.14 10.40
C ALA A 87 -7.99 -5.62 11.16
N ASP A 88 -7.32 -6.62 10.64
CA ASP A 88 -6.00 -7.09 11.10
C ASP A 88 -4.87 -6.51 10.25
N TYR A 89 -5.22 -6.03 9.06
CA TYR A 89 -4.28 -5.52 8.08
C TYR A 89 -4.86 -4.30 7.37
N VAL A 90 -4.03 -3.29 7.15
CA VAL A 90 -4.41 -2.07 6.43
C VAL A 90 -3.35 -1.76 5.39
N LYS A 91 -3.76 -1.69 4.12
CA LYS A 91 -2.94 -1.09 3.07
C LYS A 91 -3.32 0.38 2.94
N TRP A 92 -2.39 1.26 3.34
CA TRP A 92 -2.54 2.71 3.27
C TRP A 92 -1.90 3.23 1.99
N ASP A 93 -2.71 3.75 1.10
CA ASP A 93 -2.27 4.19 -0.22
C ASP A 93 -2.39 5.70 -0.42
N MET A 94 -1.58 6.23 -1.33
CA MET A 94 -1.59 7.61 -1.77
C MET A 94 -1.23 7.65 -3.26
N ASN A 95 -2.23 7.67 -4.15
CA ASN A 95 -2.04 7.55 -5.59
C ASN A 95 -1.99 8.91 -6.29
N ARG A 96 -1.21 9.83 -5.74
CA ARG A 96 -1.12 11.17 -6.28
C ARG A 96 0.24 11.81 -6.00
N ASN A 97 0.75 12.56 -6.97
CA ASN A 97 1.89 13.46 -6.77
C ASN A 97 1.42 14.81 -6.23
N PHE A 98 2.25 15.47 -5.45
CA PHE A 98 2.07 16.88 -5.15
C PHE A 98 2.28 17.70 -6.41
N SER A 99 1.32 18.54 -6.75
CA SER A 99 1.42 19.55 -7.82
C SER A 99 1.29 20.95 -7.25
N ASP A 100 0.46 21.11 -6.23
CA ASP A 100 0.23 22.39 -5.54
C ASP A 100 0.91 22.32 -4.17
N TYR A 101 1.96 23.12 -3.97
CA TYR A 101 2.70 23.22 -2.72
C TYR A 101 2.23 24.46 -1.96
N TYR A 102 0.97 24.43 -1.51
CA TYR A 102 0.36 25.59 -0.87
C TYR A 102 -0.67 25.15 0.20
N SER A 103 -0.65 25.83 1.35
CA SER A 103 -1.67 25.69 2.37
C SER A 103 -2.28 27.06 2.67
N GLN A 104 -3.61 27.15 2.66
CA GLN A 104 -4.31 28.34 3.08
C GLN A 104 -4.19 28.61 4.59
N ALA A 105 -3.76 27.63 5.36
CA ALA A 105 -3.52 27.77 6.80
C ALA A 105 -2.11 28.29 7.13
N LEU A 106 -1.19 28.29 6.17
CA LEU A 106 0.17 28.80 6.37
C LEU A 106 0.29 30.25 5.88
N PRO A 107 1.00 31.13 6.62
CA PRO A 107 1.32 32.47 6.14
C PRO A 107 2.26 32.42 4.94
N ALA A 108 2.31 33.51 4.17
CA ALA A 108 3.04 33.57 2.91
C ALA A 108 4.54 33.20 3.04
N GLU A 109 5.18 33.62 4.11
CA GLU A 109 6.59 33.36 4.44
C GLU A 109 6.86 31.89 4.82
N GLU A 110 5.83 31.13 5.17
CA GLU A 110 5.96 29.72 5.56
C GLU A 110 5.54 28.74 4.45
N GLN A 111 5.10 29.22 3.29
CA GLN A 111 4.69 28.32 2.19
C GLN A 111 5.82 27.39 1.74
N GLY A 112 7.08 27.84 1.83
CA GLY A 112 8.25 27.03 1.46
C GLY A 112 8.47 25.77 2.31
N VAL A 113 7.82 25.67 3.49
CA VAL A 113 7.91 24.47 4.36
C VAL A 113 6.70 23.57 4.24
N PHE A 114 5.76 23.84 3.34
CA PHE A 114 4.52 23.07 3.17
C PHE A 114 4.77 21.56 3.08
N ALA A 115 5.62 21.11 2.17
CA ALA A 115 5.89 19.68 1.96
C ALA A 115 6.42 18.99 3.24
N HIS A 116 7.31 19.68 3.97
CA HIS A 116 7.83 19.17 5.23
C HIS A 116 6.73 19.05 6.31
N ARG A 117 5.93 20.10 6.47
CA ARG A 117 4.81 20.09 7.45
C ARG A 117 3.75 19.06 7.08
N TYR A 118 3.48 18.86 5.79
CA TYR A 118 2.58 17.81 5.33
C TYR A 118 3.03 16.43 5.80
N VAL A 119 4.32 16.11 5.59
CA VAL A 119 4.89 14.82 6.02
C VAL A 119 4.86 14.67 7.55
N LEU A 120 5.15 15.71 8.31
CA LEU A 120 5.01 15.68 9.77
C LEU A 120 3.56 15.45 10.21
N GLY A 121 2.59 16.08 9.54
CA GLY A 121 1.17 15.84 9.77
C GLY A 121 0.76 14.40 9.45
N LEU A 122 1.25 13.84 8.33
CA LEU A 122 1.04 12.44 8.00
C LEU A 122 1.62 11.52 9.07
N TYR A 123 2.85 11.75 9.51
CA TYR A 123 3.48 10.94 10.56
C TYR A 123 2.71 11.02 11.90
N ARG A 124 2.14 12.18 12.24
CA ARG A 124 1.25 12.29 13.41
C ARG A 124 0.03 11.39 13.25
N VAL A 125 -0.67 11.47 12.12
CA VAL A 125 -1.87 10.65 11.85
C VAL A 125 -1.55 9.16 11.93
N ILE A 126 -0.49 8.72 11.25
CA ILE A 126 -0.12 7.30 11.20
C ILE A 126 0.33 6.81 12.58
N ARG A 127 1.12 7.59 13.32
CA ARG A 127 1.56 7.27 14.68
C ARG A 127 0.37 7.05 15.61
N GLU A 128 -0.57 8.00 15.65
CA GLU A 128 -1.77 7.90 16.47
C GLU A 128 -2.58 6.63 16.15
N LEU A 129 -2.71 6.29 14.87
CA LEU A 129 -3.45 5.11 14.45
C LEU A 129 -2.70 3.82 14.79
N THR A 130 -1.39 3.77 14.60
CA THR A 130 -0.58 2.58 14.93
C THR A 130 -0.51 2.34 16.45
N GLU A 131 -0.46 3.40 17.26
CA GLU A 131 -0.53 3.32 18.72
C GLU A 131 -1.91 2.85 19.21
N ARG A 132 -3.00 3.32 18.59
CA ARG A 132 -4.37 2.87 18.92
C ARG A 132 -4.65 1.44 18.50
N PHE A 133 -4.03 0.98 17.42
CA PHE A 133 -4.26 -0.33 16.82
C PHE A 133 -2.95 -1.14 16.68
N PRO A 134 -2.26 -1.45 17.79
CA PRO A 134 -0.94 -2.09 17.74
C PRO A 134 -0.96 -3.52 17.21
N LYS A 135 -2.14 -4.11 16.98
CA LYS A 135 -2.31 -5.45 16.40
C LYS A 135 -2.58 -5.42 14.90
N ILE A 136 -2.84 -4.25 14.32
CA ILE A 136 -3.01 -4.09 12.88
C ILE A 136 -1.64 -3.99 12.24
N LEU A 137 -1.38 -4.79 11.22
CA LEU A 137 -0.23 -4.62 10.34
C LEU A 137 -0.56 -3.58 9.28
N PHE A 138 0.24 -2.52 9.22
CA PHE A 138 0.11 -1.49 8.20
C PHE A 138 1.11 -1.73 7.07
N GLU A 139 0.61 -1.66 5.83
CA GLU A 139 1.42 -1.63 4.60
C GLU A 139 1.31 -0.26 3.96
N GLY A 140 2.45 0.35 3.64
CA GLY A 140 2.52 1.60 2.89
C GLY A 140 2.49 1.36 1.38
N CYS A 141 1.72 2.19 0.68
CA CYS A 141 1.71 2.30 -0.77
C CYS A 141 1.60 3.77 -1.18
N ALA A 142 2.25 4.14 -2.27
CA ALA A 142 2.10 5.47 -2.86
C ALA A 142 2.34 5.36 -4.36
N SER A 143 1.34 4.85 -5.11
CA SER A 143 1.51 4.41 -6.50
C SER A 143 2.75 3.49 -6.62
N GLY A 144 2.80 2.46 -5.80
CA GLY A 144 4.00 1.67 -5.55
C GLY A 144 4.91 2.28 -4.48
N GLY A 145 6.21 2.29 -4.74
CA GLY A 145 7.26 2.62 -3.77
C GLY A 145 7.64 4.10 -3.67
N ASN A 146 6.79 5.07 -4.06
CA ASN A 146 7.16 6.49 -4.03
C ASN A 146 7.41 7.02 -2.60
N ARG A 147 6.94 6.34 -1.57
CA ARG A 147 7.24 6.61 -0.16
C ARG A 147 7.93 5.42 0.52
N PHE A 148 8.76 4.71 -0.22
CA PHE A 148 9.58 3.63 0.35
C PHE A 148 10.82 4.23 0.98
N ASP A 149 10.70 4.64 2.23
CA ASP A 149 11.75 5.30 3.00
C ASP A 149 11.73 4.86 4.47
N LEU A 150 12.80 5.17 5.20
CA LEU A 150 12.96 4.78 6.59
C LEU A 150 11.95 5.46 7.53
N GLY A 151 11.46 6.66 7.18
CA GLY A 151 10.46 7.35 7.98
C GLY A 151 9.12 6.62 7.94
N MET A 152 8.66 6.21 6.76
CA MET A 152 7.45 5.40 6.62
C MET A 152 7.60 4.02 7.29
N LEU A 153 8.77 3.39 7.20
CA LEU A 153 9.05 2.10 7.83
C LEU A 153 8.99 2.13 9.36
N CYS A 154 9.11 3.29 10.00
CA CYS A 154 8.88 3.43 11.45
C CYS A 154 7.43 3.09 11.86
N TYR A 155 6.48 3.22 10.93
CA TYR A 155 5.05 3.05 11.19
C TYR A 155 4.44 1.90 10.38
N MET A 156 4.94 1.68 9.18
CA MET A 156 4.46 0.69 8.21
C MET A 156 5.58 -0.29 7.88
N PRO A 157 5.69 -1.40 8.62
CA PRO A 157 6.82 -2.33 8.49
C PRO A 157 6.83 -3.11 7.17
N GLN A 158 5.83 -2.91 6.32
CA GLN A 158 5.75 -3.45 4.98
C GLN A 158 5.39 -2.35 4.01
N ILE A 159 6.08 -2.30 2.86
CA ILE A 159 5.79 -1.33 1.79
C ILE A 159 5.66 -2.05 0.45
N TRP A 160 4.67 -1.63 -0.34
CA TRP A 160 4.49 -2.06 -1.70
C TRP A 160 5.56 -1.43 -2.60
N ALA A 161 6.45 -2.24 -3.14
CA ALA A 161 7.63 -1.74 -3.85
C ALA A 161 7.31 -1.09 -5.21
N SER A 162 6.30 -1.59 -5.92
CA SER A 162 5.92 -1.08 -7.25
C SER A 162 4.59 -1.66 -7.71
N ASP A 163 3.78 -0.85 -8.39
CA ASP A 163 2.58 -1.30 -9.08
C ASP A 163 2.89 -2.11 -10.36
N CYS A 164 4.15 -2.13 -10.79
CA CYS A 164 4.56 -3.05 -11.85
C CYS A 164 4.67 -4.46 -11.28
N THR A 165 3.69 -5.30 -11.59
CA THR A 165 3.58 -6.69 -11.09
C THR A 165 4.12 -7.73 -12.07
N ASP A 166 4.67 -7.30 -13.21
CA ASP A 166 5.35 -8.20 -14.13
C ASP A 166 6.55 -8.86 -13.46
N THR A 167 6.61 -10.17 -13.48
CA THR A 167 7.60 -10.97 -12.75
C THR A 167 9.04 -10.59 -13.08
N LEU A 168 9.36 -10.39 -14.37
CA LEU A 168 10.72 -10.03 -14.77
C LEU A 168 11.10 -8.62 -14.34
N GLN A 169 10.13 -7.69 -14.33
CA GLN A 169 10.37 -6.35 -13.78
C GLN A 169 10.51 -6.40 -12.26
N ARG A 170 9.67 -7.20 -11.58
CA ARG A 170 9.75 -7.37 -10.12
C ARG A 170 11.08 -7.97 -9.67
N ALA A 171 11.66 -8.91 -10.42
CA ALA A 171 13.00 -9.41 -10.13
C ALA A 171 14.03 -8.28 -10.07
N ARG A 172 13.98 -7.31 -11.00
CA ARG A 172 14.86 -6.14 -11.01
C ARG A 172 14.55 -5.15 -9.87
N ILE A 173 13.26 -4.85 -9.67
CA ILE A 173 12.78 -3.92 -8.64
C ILE A 173 13.17 -4.43 -7.26
N GLN A 174 12.86 -5.68 -6.92
CA GLN A 174 13.16 -6.29 -5.63
C GLN A 174 14.67 -6.38 -5.40
N ASN A 175 15.44 -6.75 -6.43
CA ASN A 175 16.88 -6.71 -6.34
C ASN A 175 17.41 -5.29 -6.07
N GLY A 176 16.85 -4.26 -6.72
CA GLY A 176 17.22 -2.86 -6.47
C GLY A 176 16.99 -2.45 -5.01
N TYR A 177 15.80 -2.70 -4.48
CA TYR A 177 15.46 -2.39 -3.08
C TYR A 177 16.35 -3.15 -2.09
N SER A 178 16.75 -4.38 -2.39
CA SER A 178 17.58 -5.21 -1.51
C SER A 178 18.98 -4.67 -1.24
N TYR A 179 19.42 -3.60 -1.92
CA TYR A 179 20.66 -2.91 -1.58
C TYR A 179 20.54 -2.01 -0.34
N GLY A 180 19.35 -1.57 0.00
CA GLY A 180 19.13 -0.65 1.13
C GLY A 180 18.10 -1.15 2.15
N TYR A 181 17.31 -2.17 1.82
CA TYR A 181 16.18 -2.62 2.63
C TYR A 181 16.13 -4.15 2.76
N PRO A 182 15.77 -4.68 3.94
CA PRO A 182 15.63 -6.13 4.12
C PRO A 182 14.41 -6.69 3.39
N GLN A 183 14.44 -7.98 3.09
CA GLN A 183 13.36 -8.66 2.36
C GLN A 183 12.02 -8.64 3.12
N SER A 184 12.08 -8.60 4.45
CA SER A 184 10.90 -8.58 5.34
C SER A 184 9.99 -7.35 5.17
N VAL A 185 10.48 -6.26 4.55
CA VAL A 185 9.69 -5.04 4.34
C VAL A 185 9.12 -4.93 2.93
N LEU A 186 9.51 -5.82 2.00
CA LEU A 186 9.12 -5.78 0.60
C LEU A 186 7.83 -6.57 0.36
N GLY A 187 6.72 -5.89 0.09
CA GLY A 187 5.52 -6.54 -0.44
C GLY A 187 5.79 -7.12 -1.83
N ALA A 188 5.53 -8.42 -2.01
CA ALA A 188 5.76 -9.12 -3.26
C ALA A 188 4.59 -10.07 -3.58
N HIS A 189 4.01 -9.93 -4.78
CA HIS A 189 2.82 -10.68 -5.14
C HIS A 189 3.01 -11.49 -6.42
N VAL A 190 2.40 -12.68 -6.43
CA VAL A 190 2.11 -13.45 -7.62
C VAL A 190 0.92 -12.80 -8.31
N SER A 191 1.14 -12.14 -9.44
CA SER A 191 0.07 -11.50 -10.22
C SER A 191 -0.57 -12.46 -11.22
N ALA A 192 -1.67 -12.02 -11.86
CA ALA A 192 -2.31 -12.78 -12.94
C ALA A 192 -1.38 -12.98 -14.15
N SER A 193 -1.65 -14.03 -14.93
CA SER A 193 -0.99 -14.29 -16.22
C SER A 193 -2.07 -14.51 -17.29
N PRO A 194 -2.07 -13.74 -18.41
CA PRO A 194 -1.07 -12.73 -18.76
C PRO A 194 -1.08 -11.53 -17.78
N ASN A 195 0.11 -10.94 -17.57
CA ASN A 195 0.22 -9.72 -16.76
C ASN A 195 -0.55 -8.57 -17.45
N HIS A 196 -1.34 -7.81 -16.67
CA HIS A 196 -2.23 -6.78 -17.22
C HIS A 196 -1.50 -5.56 -17.83
N GLN A 197 -0.24 -5.31 -17.43
CA GLN A 197 0.54 -4.18 -17.94
C GLN A 197 1.39 -4.55 -19.14
N THR A 198 2.04 -5.72 -19.13
CA THR A 198 3.00 -6.14 -20.14
C THR A 198 2.45 -7.20 -21.11
N LEU A 199 1.29 -7.78 -20.82
CA LEU A 199 0.65 -8.89 -21.52
C LEU A 199 1.53 -10.15 -21.56
N ARG A 200 2.61 -10.16 -20.78
CA ARG A 200 3.53 -11.30 -20.73
C ARG A 200 2.89 -12.47 -20.00
N ARG A 201 3.10 -13.67 -20.55
CA ARG A 201 2.70 -14.93 -19.90
C ARG A 201 3.93 -15.56 -19.26
N ILE A 202 3.85 -15.79 -17.96
CA ILE A 202 4.92 -16.42 -17.17
C ILE A 202 4.31 -17.57 -16.38
N PRO A 203 4.94 -18.75 -16.33
CA PRO A 203 4.49 -19.87 -15.52
C PRO A 203 4.31 -19.50 -14.05
N LEU A 204 3.40 -20.18 -13.35
CA LEU A 204 3.09 -19.92 -11.95
C LEU A 204 4.32 -20.09 -11.07
N GLU A 205 5.05 -21.18 -11.21
CA GLU A 205 6.30 -21.46 -10.51
C GLU A 205 7.30 -20.29 -10.60
N SER A 206 7.49 -19.73 -11.79
CA SER A 206 8.42 -18.59 -11.96
C SER A 206 7.92 -17.32 -11.30
N ARG A 207 6.60 -17.08 -11.32
CA ARG A 207 5.98 -15.95 -10.62
C ARG A 207 6.16 -16.08 -9.10
N PHE A 208 5.94 -17.28 -8.58
CA PHE A 208 6.15 -17.59 -7.17
C PHE A 208 7.62 -17.45 -6.77
N ALA A 209 8.57 -18.00 -7.56
CA ALA A 209 9.99 -17.94 -7.25
C ALA A 209 10.50 -16.49 -7.03
N ILE A 210 9.97 -15.51 -7.78
CA ILE A 210 10.31 -14.12 -7.60
C ILE A 210 9.55 -13.51 -6.40
N ALA A 211 8.28 -13.82 -6.24
CA ALA A 211 7.46 -13.24 -5.17
C ALA A 211 7.86 -13.76 -3.78
N CYS A 212 8.28 -15.00 -3.66
CA CYS A 212 8.66 -15.60 -2.37
C CYS A 212 9.91 -14.95 -1.74
N ALA A 213 10.71 -14.20 -2.50
CA ALA A 213 11.84 -13.45 -1.96
C ALA A 213 11.44 -12.22 -1.12
N GLY A 214 10.15 -11.91 -1.00
CA GLY A 214 9.61 -10.85 -0.15
C GLY A 214 8.47 -11.33 0.71
N VAL A 215 7.59 -10.40 1.14
CA VAL A 215 6.35 -10.74 1.85
C VAL A 215 5.32 -11.19 0.81
N LEU A 216 5.14 -12.51 0.70
CA LEU A 216 4.36 -13.15 -0.35
C LEU A 216 2.87 -12.81 -0.25
N GLY A 217 2.27 -12.49 -1.38
CA GLY A 217 0.82 -12.42 -1.60
C GLY A 217 0.44 -12.96 -2.99
N TYR A 218 -0.84 -13.25 -3.18
CA TYR A 218 -1.41 -13.59 -4.48
C TYR A 218 -2.40 -12.49 -4.88
N GLU A 219 -2.09 -11.81 -5.99
CA GLU A 219 -2.87 -10.72 -6.57
C GLU A 219 -3.47 -11.19 -7.90
N CYS A 220 -4.37 -12.15 -7.81
CA CYS A 220 -5.08 -12.71 -8.96
C CYS A 220 -6.47 -13.20 -8.52
N ASN A 221 -7.39 -13.30 -9.47
CA ASN A 221 -8.69 -13.88 -9.20
C ASN A 221 -8.58 -15.40 -9.16
N LEU A 222 -8.65 -15.98 -7.99
CA LEU A 222 -8.54 -17.44 -7.79
C LEU A 222 -9.65 -18.22 -8.51
N SER A 223 -10.80 -17.59 -8.78
CA SER A 223 -11.91 -18.23 -9.51
C SER A 223 -11.63 -18.43 -11.00
N ASP A 224 -10.63 -17.74 -11.54
CA ASP A 224 -10.23 -17.86 -12.96
C ASP A 224 -9.16 -18.93 -13.16
N LEU A 225 -8.65 -19.51 -12.06
CA LEU A 225 -7.58 -20.49 -12.11
C LEU A 225 -8.12 -21.91 -12.25
N SER A 226 -7.38 -22.75 -12.95
CA SER A 226 -7.65 -24.18 -13.07
C SER A 226 -7.44 -24.90 -11.72
N ALA A 227 -8.04 -26.08 -11.58
CA ALA A 227 -7.83 -26.92 -10.40
C ALA A 227 -6.34 -27.30 -10.20
N GLY A 228 -5.58 -27.45 -11.28
CA GLY A 228 -4.13 -27.70 -11.25
C GLY A 228 -3.37 -26.51 -10.66
N GLU A 229 -3.63 -25.29 -11.15
CA GLU A 229 -3.00 -24.06 -10.60
C GLU A 229 -3.37 -23.83 -9.14
N LEU A 230 -4.61 -24.09 -8.74
CA LEU A 230 -5.01 -23.99 -7.33
C LEU A 230 -4.31 -25.02 -6.44
N ALA A 231 -4.03 -26.22 -6.96
CA ALA A 231 -3.23 -27.23 -6.24
C ALA A 231 -1.76 -26.79 -6.11
N GLU A 232 -1.18 -26.25 -7.18
CA GLU A 232 0.18 -25.69 -7.18
C GLU A 232 0.30 -24.54 -6.15
N ILE A 233 -0.63 -23.57 -6.14
CA ILE A 233 -0.66 -22.49 -5.14
C ILE A 233 -0.70 -23.02 -3.70
N ARG A 234 -1.42 -24.10 -3.43
CA ARG A 234 -1.44 -24.70 -2.10
C ARG A 234 -0.08 -25.20 -1.66
N GLU A 235 0.66 -25.84 -2.56
CA GLU A 235 2.03 -26.31 -2.28
C GLU A 235 3.01 -25.13 -2.14
N GLU A 236 2.89 -24.12 -3.00
CA GLU A 236 3.67 -22.88 -2.92
C GLU A 236 3.46 -22.15 -1.56
N VAL A 237 2.22 -22.00 -1.13
CA VAL A 237 1.89 -21.39 0.18
C VAL A 237 2.43 -22.21 1.33
N LYS A 238 2.38 -23.55 1.25
CA LYS A 238 2.94 -24.45 2.25
C LYS A 238 4.46 -24.29 2.33
N LEU A 239 5.13 -24.33 1.19
CA LEU A 239 6.56 -24.12 1.08
C LEU A 239 6.98 -22.75 1.63
N TYR A 240 6.26 -21.69 1.26
CA TYR A 240 6.54 -20.35 1.79
C TYR A 240 6.36 -20.26 3.31
N LYS A 241 5.33 -20.89 3.89
CA LYS A 241 5.12 -20.92 5.34
C LYS A 241 6.24 -21.65 6.08
N GLU A 242 6.85 -22.67 5.45
CA GLU A 242 8.01 -23.38 5.99
C GLU A 242 9.26 -22.53 5.98
N TRP A 243 9.48 -21.76 4.89
CA TRP A 243 10.74 -21.06 4.64
C TRP A 243 10.71 -19.57 4.96
N ARG A 244 9.55 -18.98 5.21
CA ARG A 244 9.41 -17.51 5.35
C ARG A 244 10.30 -16.88 6.42
N GLU A 245 10.60 -17.59 7.51
CA GLU A 245 11.51 -17.10 8.56
C GLU A 245 12.92 -16.86 7.99
N ILE A 246 13.39 -17.81 7.18
CA ILE A 246 14.71 -17.69 6.52
C ILE A 246 14.64 -16.66 5.41
N LEU A 247 13.59 -16.66 4.59
CA LEU A 247 13.44 -15.73 3.47
C LEU A 247 13.33 -14.27 3.91
N GLN A 248 12.66 -14.01 5.03
CA GLN A 248 12.45 -12.64 5.52
C GLN A 248 13.53 -12.16 6.51
N PHE A 249 14.04 -13.04 7.35
CA PHE A 249 14.90 -12.67 8.47
C PHE A 249 16.26 -13.37 8.47
N GLY A 250 16.52 -14.27 7.53
CA GLY A 250 17.82 -14.90 7.35
C GLY A 250 18.87 -13.95 6.79
N GLN A 251 20.10 -14.41 6.73
CA GLN A 251 21.19 -13.64 6.12
C GLN A 251 21.04 -13.70 4.59
N PHE A 252 20.95 -12.55 3.96
CA PHE A 252 20.85 -12.42 2.51
C PHE A 252 22.24 -12.34 1.87
N TYR A 253 22.55 -13.28 0.99
CA TYR A 253 23.80 -13.32 0.25
C TYR A 253 23.56 -13.09 -1.23
N ARG A 254 24.22 -12.10 -1.80
CA ARG A 254 24.17 -11.80 -3.22
C ARG A 254 25.24 -12.59 -3.95
N LEU A 255 24.86 -13.68 -4.63
CA LEU A 255 25.79 -14.57 -5.30
C LEU A 255 26.22 -14.03 -6.67
N LYS A 256 25.29 -13.36 -7.38
CA LYS A 256 25.55 -12.73 -8.67
C LYS A 256 24.90 -11.35 -8.73
N GLY A 257 25.51 -10.42 -9.44
CA GLY A 257 24.91 -9.12 -9.72
C GLY A 257 23.94 -9.21 -10.90
N HIS A 258 23.08 -8.21 -11.04
CA HIS A 258 22.30 -8.05 -12.25
C HIS A 258 23.23 -7.85 -13.44
N ALA A 259 23.16 -8.74 -14.41
CA ALA A 259 23.83 -8.54 -15.68
C ALA A 259 23.20 -7.36 -16.42
N ALA A 260 24.04 -6.43 -16.90
CA ALA A 260 23.60 -5.36 -17.76
C ALA A 260 22.86 -5.93 -18.99
N LYS A 261 21.72 -5.34 -19.35
CA LYS A 261 20.93 -5.61 -20.55
C LYS A 261 20.55 -7.09 -20.80
N GLY A 262 19.43 -7.50 -20.21
CA GLY A 262 18.63 -8.63 -20.72
C GLY A 262 19.02 -10.03 -20.24
N ARG A 263 20.02 -10.19 -19.41
CA ARG A 263 20.32 -11.45 -18.74
C ARG A 263 19.80 -11.44 -17.31
N PHE A 264 19.06 -12.48 -16.93
CA PHE A 264 18.76 -12.80 -15.54
C PHE A 264 19.71 -13.93 -15.16
N ASP A 265 20.64 -13.64 -14.24
CA ASP A 265 21.38 -14.68 -13.58
C ASP A 265 20.56 -15.10 -12.35
N THR A 266 20.04 -16.31 -12.40
CA THR A 266 19.35 -16.99 -11.29
C THR A 266 20.36 -17.53 -10.29
#